data_46a778f854c4b23961fa59c705347388
#
_entry.id   46a778f854c4b23961fa59c705347388
#
_cell.length_a   1.000
_cell.length_b   1.000
_cell.length_c   1.000
_cell.angle_alpha   90.00
_cell.angle_beta   90.00
_cell.angle_gamma   90.00
#
_symmetry.space_group_name_H-M   'P 1'
#
loop_
_entity.id
_entity.type
_entity.pdbx_description
1 polymer ?
#
loop_
_entity_poly.entity_id
_entity_poly.type
_entity_poly.pdbx_seq_one_letter_code
_entity_poly.pdbx_strand_id
1 'polypeptide(L)'
;ARVETSAGATLDQSWSFRHSYFIGKYQQAVTVGNGRAYFGGSQHSLFGYNTSDMSRTSGSITMQNGGDLQATTASATGVIYGSCHCSDYTFQDAYQYLALGNTWTRADEIQWVGGWDQATGRQLGWTPYRLSSLRSTGAWALEMGDDGALWAGGDFNFSFTSKTAGQWSGGWVRMPARNA
;
A
#
# COMPACT_ATOMS: atom_id res chain seq x y z
N ALA A 1 -18.41 1.97 -3.27
CA ALA A 1 -19.44 3.02 -3.35
C ALA A 1 -18.77 4.40 -3.37
N ARG A 2 -19.40 5.36 -4.00
CA ARG A 2 -19.06 6.78 -3.90
C ARG A 2 -20.13 7.48 -3.08
N VAL A 3 -19.73 8.33 -2.17
CA VAL A 3 -20.64 9.09 -1.32
C VAL A 3 -20.45 10.57 -1.63
N GLU A 4 -21.55 11.26 -1.93
CA GLU A 4 -21.57 12.70 -2.10
C GLU A 4 -21.57 13.37 -0.71
N THR A 5 -20.54 14.14 -0.41
CA THR A 5 -20.34 14.71 0.93
C THR A 5 -20.88 16.14 1.09
N SER A 6 -21.15 16.83 -0.02
CA SER A 6 -21.61 18.22 -0.01
C SER A 6 -23.05 18.40 0.48
N ALA A 7 -23.88 17.35 0.41
CA ALA A 7 -25.29 17.39 0.71
C ALA A 7 -25.73 16.30 1.71
N GLY A 8 -24.98 16.10 2.78
CA GLY A 8 -25.39 15.21 3.85
C GLY A 8 -25.04 13.74 3.63
N ALA A 9 -23.92 13.45 2.99
CA ALA A 9 -23.35 12.12 2.85
C ALA A 9 -24.29 11.10 2.16
N THR A 10 -24.93 11.49 1.08
CA THR A 10 -25.80 10.61 0.31
C THR A 10 -25.01 9.69 -0.60
N LEU A 11 -25.48 8.45 -0.77
CA LEU A 11 -24.88 7.52 -1.71
C LEU A 11 -25.09 8.01 -3.16
N ASP A 12 -24.02 8.11 -3.93
CA ASP A 12 -24.12 8.40 -5.34
C ASP A 12 -24.68 7.20 -6.12
N GLN A 13 -25.94 7.29 -6.52
CA GLN A 13 -26.65 6.23 -7.22
C GLN A 13 -26.16 6.03 -8.67
N SER A 14 -25.49 7.02 -9.24
CA SER A 14 -24.89 6.90 -10.59
C SER A 14 -23.62 6.08 -10.60
N TRP A 15 -23.01 5.86 -9.44
CA TRP A 15 -21.77 5.12 -9.29
C TRP A 15 -22.00 3.61 -9.32
N SER A 16 -21.64 2.98 -10.43
CA SER A 16 -21.85 1.54 -10.64
C SER A 16 -20.56 0.71 -10.60
N PHE A 17 -19.42 1.33 -10.34
CA PHE A 17 -18.14 0.61 -10.29
C PHE A 17 -18.16 -0.51 -9.24
N ARG A 18 -17.81 -1.70 -9.69
CA ARG A 18 -17.57 -2.86 -8.83
C ARG A 18 -16.17 -3.39 -9.09
N HIS A 19 -15.42 -3.51 -8.04
CA HIS A 19 -14.14 -4.19 -8.10
C HIS A 19 -14.38 -5.67 -8.43
N SER A 20 -13.88 -6.15 -9.58
CA SER A 20 -14.16 -7.50 -10.06
C SER A 20 -13.24 -8.51 -9.45
N TYR A 21 -13.59 -9.05 -8.27
CA TYR A 21 -12.79 -10.06 -7.63
C TYR A 21 -13.62 -11.15 -6.97
N PHE A 22 -12.92 -12.23 -6.59
CA PHE A 22 -13.48 -13.40 -5.96
C PHE A 22 -14.39 -13.05 -4.80
N ILE A 23 -15.50 -13.74 -4.71
CA ILE A 23 -16.41 -13.68 -3.58
C ILE A 23 -15.61 -13.88 -2.28
N GLY A 24 -15.82 -13.02 -1.31
CA GLY A 24 -15.14 -13.06 -0.01
C GLY A 24 -13.83 -12.25 0.09
N LYS A 25 -13.38 -11.63 -1.00
CA LYS A 25 -12.25 -10.69 -0.95
C LYS A 25 -12.73 -9.27 -0.69
N TYR A 26 -11.92 -8.51 0.03
CA TYR A 26 -12.24 -7.14 0.42
C TYR A 26 -11.04 -6.20 0.26
N GLN A 27 -11.33 -4.93 0.08
CA GLN A 27 -10.36 -3.85 0.15
C GLN A 27 -10.48 -3.20 1.53
N GLN A 28 -9.37 -2.95 2.18
CA GLN A 28 -9.32 -2.35 3.52
C GLN A 28 -8.54 -1.05 3.58
N ALA A 29 -7.83 -0.72 2.52
CA ALA A 29 -7.07 0.51 2.40
C ALA A 29 -7.45 1.24 1.13
N VAL A 30 -7.59 2.55 1.20
CA VAL A 30 -7.79 3.43 0.05
C VAL A 30 -7.08 4.75 0.27
N THR A 31 -6.39 5.22 -0.76
CA THR A 31 -5.78 6.55 -0.79
C THR A 31 -6.06 7.18 -2.14
N VAL A 32 -6.43 8.46 -2.14
CA VAL A 32 -6.71 9.22 -3.35
C VAL A 32 -5.75 10.39 -3.46
N GLY A 33 -5.22 10.59 -4.64
CA GLY A 33 -4.36 11.74 -4.95
C GLY A 33 -4.03 11.82 -6.44
N ASN A 34 -3.84 13.03 -6.95
CA ASN A 34 -3.48 13.30 -8.33
C ASN A 34 -4.39 12.60 -9.37
N GLY A 35 -5.70 12.60 -9.14
CA GLY A 35 -6.67 11.98 -10.04
C GLY A 35 -6.65 10.45 -10.05
N ARG A 36 -5.98 9.82 -9.09
CA ARG A 36 -5.90 8.37 -8.93
C ARG A 36 -6.37 7.92 -7.56
N ALA A 37 -6.98 6.76 -7.50
CA ALA A 37 -7.32 6.05 -6.28
C ALA A 37 -6.52 4.74 -6.22
N TYR A 38 -5.89 4.48 -5.09
CA TYR A 38 -5.14 3.27 -4.83
C TYR A 38 -5.85 2.44 -3.78
N PHE A 39 -6.10 1.19 -4.12
CA PHE A 39 -6.82 0.24 -3.26
C PHE A 39 -5.93 -0.92 -2.86
N GLY A 40 -6.00 -1.31 -1.62
CA GLY A 40 -5.30 -2.47 -1.08
C GLY A 40 -6.17 -3.29 -0.14
N GLY A 41 -5.89 -4.59 -0.05
CA GLY A 41 -6.67 -5.47 0.82
C GLY A 41 -6.27 -6.94 0.76
N SER A 42 -7.22 -7.81 1.01
CA SER A 42 -7.06 -9.27 1.13
C SER A 42 -6.69 -9.98 -0.16
N GLN A 43 -6.48 -9.25 -1.24
CA GLN A 43 -5.95 -9.77 -2.50
C GLN A 43 -4.45 -9.61 -2.63
N HIS A 44 -3.77 -9.19 -1.56
CA HIS A 44 -2.34 -8.94 -1.53
C HIS A 44 -1.89 -7.95 -2.60
N SER A 45 -2.74 -7.01 -2.93
CA SER A 45 -2.54 -6.14 -4.10
C SER A 45 -2.62 -4.68 -3.74
N LEU A 46 -1.87 -3.88 -4.48
CA LEU A 46 -2.09 -2.45 -4.62
C LEU A 46 -2.53 -2.18 -6.07
N PHE A 47 -3.78 -1.76 -6.25
CA PHE A 47 -4.33 -1.41 -7.55
C PHE A 47 -4.58 0.08 -7.67
N GLY A 48 -4.11 0.67 -8.77
CA GLY A 48 -4.36 2.05 -9.11
C GLY A 48 -5.48 2.18 -10.16
N TYR A 49 -6.36 3.15 -9.96
CA TYR A 49 -7.47 3.47 -10.84
C TYR A 49 -7.55 4.97 -11.10
N ASN A 50 -7.96 5.38 -12.29
CA ASN A 50 -8.37 6.75 -12.53
C ASN A 50 -9.65 7.07 -11.75
N THR A 51 -9.69 8.23 -11.08
CA THR A 51 -10.89 8.62 -10.32
C THR A 51 -12.04 9.09 -11.20
N SER A 52 -11.78 9.42 -12.47
CA SER A 52 -12.80 9.91 -13.41
C SER A 52 -13.70 8.80 -13.95
N ASP A 53 -13.12 7.64 -14.25
CA ASP A 53 -13.83 6.54 -14.94
C ASP A 53 -13.61 5.17 -14.30
N MET A 54 -12.77 5.11 -13.27
CA MET A 54 -12.34 3.89 -12.59
C MET A 54 -11.69 2.84 -13.51
N SER A 55 -11.10 3.30 -14.59
CA SER A 55 -10.22 2.44 -15.37
C SER A 55 -8.97 2.10 -14.57
N ARG A 56 -8.59 0.82 -14.55
CA ARG A 56 -7.40 0.36 -13.84
C ARG A 56 -6.14 0.79 -14.60
N THR A 57 -5.22 1.44 -13.90
CA THR A 57 -4.00 2.00 -14.47
C THR A 57 -2.74 1.25 -14.05
N SER A 58 -2.79 0.56 -12.92
CA SER A 58 -1.63 -0.16 -12.39
C SER A 58 -2.05 -1.29 -11.47
N GLY A 59 -1.13 -2.21 -11.22
CA GLY A 59 -1.30 -3.28 -10.26
C GLY A 59 0.05 -3.81 -9.78
N SER A 60 0.11 -4.13 -8.50
CA SER A 60 1.22 -4.84 -7.88
C SER A 60 0.67 -5.88 -6.92
N ILE A 61 1.24 -7.06 -6.91
CA ILE A 61 0.96 -8.10 -5.93
C ILE A 61 2.07 -8.13 -4.91
N THR A 62 1.74 -8.05 -3.63
CA THR A 62 2.72 -7.88 -2.56
C THR A 62 3.25 -9.18 -1.97
N MET A 63 2.81 -10.31 -2.37
CA MET A 63 3.32 -11.62 -1.97
C MET A 63 2.42 -12.71 -2.50
N GLN A 64 2.94 -13.92 -2.69
CA GLN A 64 2.09 -15.03 -3.17
C GLN A 64 1.30 -15.72 -2.07
N ASN A 65 1.84 -15.76 -0.85
CA ASN A 65 1.27 -16.56 0.26
C ASN A 65 1.10 -15.69 1.52
N GLY A 66 -0.04 -15.09 1.67
CA GLY A 66 -0.30 -14.12 2.74
C GLY A 66 0.34 -12.78 2.41
N GLY A 67 -0.20 -11.68 2.79
CA GLY A 67 0.36 -10.39 2.47
C GLY A 67 -0.69 -9.34 2.15
N ASP A 68 -1.81 -9.43 2.86
CA ASP A 68 -2.85 -8.40 2.80
C ASP A 68 -2.25 -7.01 2.89
N LEU A 69 -2.64 -6.14 1.99
CA LEU A 69 -2.27 -4.73 2.06
C LEU A 69 -3.25 -4.01 2.98
N GLN A 70 -2.75 -3.49 4.10
CA GLN A 70 -3.56 -3.08 5.24
C GLN A 70 -3.82 -1.59 5.33
N ALA A 71 -2.84 -0.78 4.98
CA ALA A 71 -2.97 0.67 4.97
C ALA A 71 -2.25 1.28 3.78
N THR A 72 -2.72 2.42 3.35
CA THR A 72 -2.07 3.25 2.32
C THR A 72 -2.12 4.71 2.74
N THR A 73 -1.12 5.47 2.34
CA THR A 73 -1.09 6.93 2.47
C THR A 73 -0.31 7.54 1.31
N ALA A 74 -0.55 8.81 1.02
CA ALA A 74 0.10 9.53 -0.06
C ALA A 74 0.97 10.66 0.48
N SER A 75 2.19 10.78 -0.03
CA SER A 75 3.04 11.94 0.26
C SER A 75 2.75 13.10 -0.68
N ALA A 76 3.07 14.30 -0.24
CA ALA A 76 3.04 15.50 -1.10
C ALA A 76 4.07 15.43 -2.25
N THR A 77 5.08 14.57 -2.14
CA THR A 77 6.14 14.37 -3.15
C THR A 77 5.79 13.33 -4.21
N GLY A 78 4.54 12.83 -4.23
CA GLY A 78 4.07 11.91 -5.28
C GLY A 78 4.38 10.45 -5.02
N VAL A 79 4.55 10.04 -3.78
CA VAL A 79 4.73 8.63 -3.41
C VAL A 79 3.48 8.12 -2.71
N ILE A 80 2.98 6.97 -3.15
CA ILE A 80 2.03 6.16 -2.38
C ILE A 80 2.83 5.20 -1.52
N TYR A 81 2.59 5.23 -0.23
CA TYR A 81 3.09 4.20 0.68
C TYR A 81 1.99 3.19 0.99
N GLY A 82 2.36 1.94 1.03
CA GLY A 82 1.46 0.85 1.38
C GLY A 82 2.08 -0.06 2.42
N SER A 83 1.31 -0.50 3.40
CA SER A 83 1.72 -1.48 4.39
C SER A 83 1.03 -2.81 4.17
N CYS A 84 1.72 -3.89 4.50
CA CYS A 84 1.26 -5.24 4.22
C CYS A 84 1.74 -6.27 5.25
N HIS A 85 1.09 -7.41 5.28
CA HIS A 85 1.59 -8.62 5.93
C HIS A 85 2.64 -9.30 5.06
N CYS A 86 3.64 -8.58 4.62
CA CYS A 86 4.59 -9.07 3.63
C CYS A 86 6.04 -8.76 4.02
N SER A 87 6.91 -9.73 3.83
CA SER A 87 8.35 -9.61 4.04
C SER A 87 9.13 -10.39 2.98
N ASP A 88 8.77 -10.22 1.73
CA ASP A 88 9.25 -10.98 0.59
C ASP A 88 9.38 -10.04 -0.63
N TYR A 89 8.54 -10.21 -1.64
CA TYR A 89 8.59 -9.42 -2.87
C TYR A 89 7.24 -8.80 -3.21
N THR A 90 7.30 -7.67 -3.92
CA THR A 90 6.17 -7.12 -4.65
C THR A 90 6.43 -7.26 -6.16
N PHE A 91 5.39 -7.62 -6.91
CA PHE A 91 5.43 -7.95 -8.32
C PHE A 91 4.64 -6.92 -9.13
N GLN A 92 5.34 -6.09 -9.87
CA GLN A 92 4.76 -5.06 -10.74
C GLN A 92 4.01 -5.71 -11.92
N ASP A 93 2.88 -5.14 -12.29
CA ASP A 93 2.02 -5.61 -13.39
C ASP A 93 1.42 -7.01 -13.17
N ALA A 94 1.39 -7.47 -11.92
CA ALA A 94 0.67 -8.65 -11.51
C ALA A 94 -0.72 -8.28 -10.97
N TYR A 95 -1.71 -9.13 -11.25
CA TYR A 95 -3.12 -8.83 -10.96
C TYR A 95 -3.84 -9.96 -10.19
N GLN A 96 -3.17 -11.07 -9.94
CA GLN A 96 -3.71 -12.20 -9.20
C GLN A 96 -2.61 -12.83 -8.32
N TYR A 97 -2.82 -12.86 -7.01
CA TYR A 97 -1.77 -13.34 -6.11
C TYR A 97 -1.60 -14.88 -6.11
N LEU A 98 -2.65 -15.63 -6.39
CA LEU A 98 -2.56 -17.10 -6.51
C LEU A 98 -2.02 -17.58 -7.86
N ALA A 99 -1.96 -16.69 -8.83
CA ALA A 99 -1.49 -17.00 -10.17
C ALA A 99 -0.82 -15.76 -10.77
N LEU A 100 0.42 -15.48 -10.32
CA LEU A 100 1.19 -14.36 -10.87
C LEU A 100 1.35 -14.48 -12.38
N GLY A 101 1.43 -15.70 -12.88
CA GLY A 101 1.69 -15.95 -14.29
C GLY A 101 3.06 -15.41 -14.70
N ASN A 102 3.14 -14.97 -15.93
CA ASN A 102 4.33 -14.36 -16.52
C ASN A 102 4.09 -12.91 -16.99
N THR A 103 3.07 -12.26 -16.44
CA THR A 103 2.70 -10.88 -16.83
C THR A 103 3.45 -9.82 -16.04
N TRP A 104 3.96 -10.15 -14.88
CA TRP A 104 4.73 -9.21 -14.07
C TRP A 104 6.04 -8.84 -14.75
N THR A 105 6.42 -7.56 -14.63
CA THR A 105 7.57 -6.97 -15.34
C THR A 105 8.76 -6.72 -14.43
N ARG A 106 8.52 -6.68 -13.11
CA ARG A 106 9.55 -6.38 -12.12
C ARG A 106 9.18 -6.98 -10.76
N ALA A 107 10.17 -7.45 -10.02
CA ALA A 107 10.04 -7.82 -8.62
C ALA A 107 11.02 -7.01 -7.77
N ASP A 108 10.56 -6.43 -6.66
CA ASP A 108 11.38 -5.73 -5.68
C ASP A 108 11.11 -6.28 -4.29
N GLU A 109 12.12 -6.25 -3.44
CA GLU A 109 11.95 -6.59 -2.02
C GLU A 109 10.97 -5.63 -1.36
N ILE A 110 10.14 -6.17 -0.47
CA ILE A 110 9.27 -5.40 0.40
C ILE A 110 9.33 -5.98 1.81
N GLN A 111 9.38 -5.11 2.81
CA GLN A 111 9.33 -5.54 4.20
C GLN A 111 8.37 -4.64 4.97
N TRP A 112 7.15 -5.12 5.11
CA TRP A 112 6.03 -4.52 5.84
C TRP A 112 5.52 -3.19 5.28
N VAL A 113 6.38 -2.42 4.62
CA VAL A 113 6.04 -1.15 3.98
C VAL A 113 6.78 -1.04 2.66
N GLY A 114 6.09 -0.57 1.63
CA GLY A 114 6.68 -0.28 0.32
C GLY A 114 6.24 1.08 -0.20
N GLY A 115 6.88 1.52 -1.28
CA GLY A 115 6.59 2.77 -1.96
C GLY A 115 6.34 2.58 -3.45
N TRP A 116 5.36 3.31 -3.97
CA TRP A 116 5.00 3.35 -5.39
C TRP A 116 4.89 4.80 -5.86
N ASP A 117 5.29 5.05 -7.08
CA ASP A 117 5.09 6.33 -7.72
C ASP A 117 3.60 6.60 -7.93
N GLN A 118 3.12 7.73 -7.43
CA GLN A 118 1.71 8.07 -7.43
C GLN A 118 1.13 8.31 -8.83
N ALA A 119 1.94 8.81 -9.76
CA ALA A 119 1.47 9.12 -11.11
C ALA A 119 1.35 7.87 -11.99
N THR A 120 2.20 6.88 -11.77
CA THR A 120 2.29 5.69 -12.62
C THR A 120 1.86 4.40 -11.94
N GLY A 121 1.84 4.36 -10.61
CA GLY A 121 1.65 3.13 -9.82
C GLY A 121 2.85 2.18 -9.89
N ARG A 122 3.99 2.63 -10.40
CA ARG A 122 5.21 1.83 -10.46
C ARG A 122 5.88 1.75 -9.09
N GLN A 123 6.27 0.56 -8.70
CA GLN A 123 7.02 0.36 -7.47
C GLN A 123 8.39 1.04 -7.55
N LEU A 124 8.80 1.64 -6.45
CA LEU A 124 10.04 2.41 -6.35
C LEU A 124 11.24 1.58 -5.90
N GLY A 125 11.05 0.29 -5.63
CA GLY A 125 12.08 -0.56 -5.05
C GLY A 125 12.52 -0.06 -3.67
N TRP A 126 11.61 0.58 -2.94
CA TRP A 126 11.88 1.13 -1.62
C TRP A 126 11.06 0.39 -0.56
N THR A 127 11.74 0.02 0.49
CA THR A 127 11.16 -0.45 1.75
C THR A 127 11.95 0.17 2.90
N PRO A 128 11.39 0.33 4.09
CA PRO A 128 12.18 0.70 5.26
C PRO A 128 13.35 -0.25 5.43
N TYR A 129 14.47 0.25 5.91
CA TYR A 129 15.69 -0.54 5.97
C TYR A 129 15.48 -1.90 6.65
N ARG A 130 14.81 -1.91 7.80
CA ARG A 130 14.35 -3.12 8.43
C ARG A 130 13.38 -2.80 9.56
N LEU A 131 12.23 -3.47 9.56
CA LEU A 131 11.33 -3.57 10.71
C LEU A 131 11.32 -5.04 11.16
N SER A 132 11.38 -5.28 12.45
CA SER A 132 11.27 -6.63 13.00
C SER A 132 9.86 -6.84 13.55
N SER A 133 9.06 -7.63 12.88
CA SER A 133 7.72 -8.00 13.32
C SER A 133 7.77 -9.22 14.23
N LEU A 134 7.02 -9.19 15.33
CA LEU A 134 6.93 -10.28 16.29
C LEU A 134 6.08 -11.45 15.79
N ARG A 135 5.02 -11.13 15.06
CA ARG A 135 3.99 -12.10 14.63
C ARG A 135 3.86 -12.19 13.12
N SER A 136 4.81 -11.62 12.39
CA SER A 136 4.80 -11.53 10.94
C SER A 136 3.56 -10.81 10.36
N THR A 137 2.97 -9.88 11.13
CA THR A 137 1.82 -9.09 10.69
C THR A 137 2.18 -7.68 10.26
N GLY A 138 3.37 -7.21 10.56
CA GLY A 138 3.96 -5.99 10.02
C GLY A 138 3.27 -4.69 10.43
N ALA A 139 3.19 -3.75 9.54
CA ALA A 139 2.60 -2.44 9.78
C ALA A 139 1.10 -2.45 9.44
N TRP A 140 0.27 -1.93 10.37
CA TRP A 140 -1.19 -1.91 10.25
C TRP A 140 -1.75 -0.53 9.92
N ALA A 141 -0.97 0.51 10.22
CA ALA A 141 -1.36 1.89 9.98
C ALA A 141 -0.20 2.67 9.38
N LEU A 142 -0.54 3.58 8.48
CA LEU A 142 0.38 4.54 7.88
C LEU A 142 -0.24 5.92 7.91
N GLU A 143 0.57 6.93 8.21
CA GLU A 143 0.19 8.33 8.16
C GLU A 143 1.36 9.19 7.67
N MET A 144 1.07 10.18 6.85
CA MET A 144 2.05 11.19 6.47
C MET A 144 1.96 12.38 7.40
N GLY A 145 3.05 12.70 8.07
CA GLY A 145 3.16 13.93 8.84
C GLY A 145 3.29 15.16 7.94
N ASP A 146 2.93 16.32 8.46
CA ASP A 146 3.05 17.62 7.77
C ASP A 146 4.50 17.94 7.40
N ASP A 147 5.47 17.36 8.11
CA ASP A 147 6.90 17.46 7.83
C ASP A 147 7.37 16.48 6.73
N GLY A 148 6.45 15.76 6.10
CA GLY A 148 6.72 14.76 5.08
C GLY A 148 7.24 13.43 5.60
N ALA A 149 7.37 13.26 6.91
CA ALA A 149 7.77 11.98 7.48
C ALA A 149 6.64 10.96 7.40
N LEU A 150 6.98 9.72 7.10
CA LEU A 150 6.05 8.60 7.17
C LEU A 150 6.04 8.01 8.58
N TRP A 151 4.88 7.96 9.17
CA TRP A 151 4.63 7.27 10.44
C TRP A 151 4.00 5.91 10.16
N ALA A 152 4.48 4.89 10.83
CA ALA A 152 3.93 3.55 10.76
C ALA A 152 3.69 2.99 12.14
N GLY A 153 2.53 2.37 12.32
CA GLY A 153 2.14 1.65 13.53
C GLY A 153 1.85 0.18 13.21
N GLY A 154 2.21 -0.73 14.11
CA GLY A 154 1.99 -2.16 13.86
C GLY A 154 2.65 -3.10 14.84
N ASP A 155 2.85 -4.33 14.40
CA ASP A 155 3.38 -5.45 15.16
C ASP A 155 4.92 -5.50 15.11
N PHE A 156 5.60 -4.41 15.25
CA PHE A 156 7.06 -4.43 15.27
C PHE A 156 7.62 -3.87 16.57
N ASN A 157 8.67 -4.51 17.07
CA ASN A 157 9.33 -4.15 18.30
C ASN A 157 10.68 -3.48 18.07
N PHE A 158 11.30 -3.68 16.92
CA PHE A 158 12.55 -3.04 16.55
C PHE A 158 12.48 -2.42 15.16
N SER A 159 13.14 -1.29 15.01
CA SER A 159 13.48 -0.68 13.73
C SER A 159 14.99 -0.57 13.60
N PHE A 160 15.49 -0.66 12.38
CA PHE A 160 16.92 -0.66 12.09
C PHE A 160 17.24 0.42 11.06
N THR A 161 18.30 1.17 11.30
CA THR A 161 18.87 2.13 10.35
C THR A 161 20.05 1.54 9.55
N SER A 162 20.60 0.41 10.01
CA SER A 162 21.62 -0.37 9.37
C SER A 162 21.56 -1.83 9.84
N LYS A 163 22.43 -2.70 9.32
CA LYS A 163 22.44 -4.12 9.75
C LYS A 163 22.66 -4.32 11.25
N THR A 164 23.25 -3.35 11.93
CA THR A 164 23.67 -3.45 13.34
C THR A 164 23.07 -2.38 14.24
N ALA A 165 22.49 -1.31 13.67
CA ALA A 165 21.95 -0.18 14.43
C ALA A 165 20.42 -0.31 14.58
N GLY A 166 20.00 -1.27 15.39
CA GLY A 166 18.60 -1.46 15.76
C GLY A 166 18.23 -0.70 17.03
N GLN A 167 17.02 -0.19 17.09
CA GLN A 167 16.43 0.42 18.27
C GLN A 167 15.06 -0.18 18.54
N TRP A 168 14.71 -0.25 19.81
CA TRP A 168 13.37 -0.64 20.20
C TRP A 168 12.36 0.44 19.78
N SER A 169 11.30 0.04 19.11
CA SER A 169 10.29 0.96 18.55
C SER A 169 8.92 0.84 19.24
N GLY A 170 8.66 -0.25 19.93
CA GLY A 170 7.43 -0.41 20.69
C GLY A 170 6.14 -0.35 19.87
N GLY A 171 6.17 -0.79 18.64
CA GLY A 171 5.00 -0.86 17.76
C GLY A 171 4.77 0.38 16.89
N TRP A 172 5.66 1.36 16.93
CA TRP A 172 5.59 2.51 16.02
C TRP A 172 6.96 3.01 15.58
N VAL A 173 7.02 3.64 14.43
CA VAL A 173 8.25 4.22 13.89
C VAL A 173 7.93 5.45 13.05
N ARG A 174 8.82 6.44 13.12
CA ARG A 174 8.85 7.57 12.22
C ARG A 174 10.02 7.41 11.25
N MET A 175 9.72 7.39 9.98
CA MET A 175 10.70 7.38 8.91
C MET A 175 10.83 8.79 8.34
N PRO A 176 12.04 9.35 8.18
CA PRO A 176 12.20 10.70 7.68
C PRO A 176 11.62 10.83 6.28
N ALA A 177 11.29 12.06 5.89
CA ALA A 177 10.85 12.37 4.55
C ALA A 177 11.84 11.80 3.53
N ARG A 178 11.33 11.14 2.50
CA ARG A 178 12.14 10.73 1.36
C ARG A 178 12.37 11.97 0.50
N ASN A 179 13.59 12.38 0.34
CA ASN A 179 13.97 13.32 -0.70
C ASN A 179 13.76 12.63 -2.05
N ALA A 180 12.99 13.29 -2.92
CA ALA A 180 12.73 12.82 -4.28
C ALA A 180 14.02 12.71 -5.09
#